data_8fb707434450a8211a339b2881ad2049
#
_entry.id   8fb707434450a8211a339b2881ad2049
#
_cell.length_a   1.000
_cell.length_b   1.000
_cell.length_c   1.000
_cell.angle_alpha   90.00
_cell.angle_beta   90.00
_cell.angle_gamma   90.00
#
_symmetry.space_group_name_H-M   'P 1'
#
loop_
_entity.id
_entity.type
_entity.pdbx_description
1 polymer ?
#
loop_
_entity_poly.entity_id
_entity_poly.type
_entity_poly.pdbx_seq_one_letter_code
_entity_poly.pdbx_strand_id
1 'polypeptide(L)'
;MKKRILAWGAASLLLASSLAACGPKATTETEKKAESGKASEAASEKAEGAFEDEALKADLKLYTYPIGKWGDSASVDSLLQNFNAKYPDIHVTVEYLDYQSGDDQVNTAIEGNAAPDLIMEGPERLVANWGAKGLMVDLADLFEDDAAKDIYPNVVEACKSSEGKYYEYPLAMIAHCMAINKTAFENADALQYLDLDNHTWTTENFFKAVKALHDKGQENVVAVYCGGQGGDQGTRALVNNLYGGKFTNKEHTEYAVDSSENAQALEELVKAEGINFDPALVGGDEITLFRNGTLAMSLCWNSAQQNNKDNGEAGKTNNGDEIIPMLFPAKDGKAELCGGIWGFGIFDNGDENKVKAAKAFIRFMANDAEQAKLSVQTTGFFPVHKDLTDVYEGTENAETMKLFTEKFMPSFGDYYQVTPGWATARTEWWNMLQRIGQGGDVKTELTTFQTNANAAAKA
;
A
#
# COMPACT_ATOMS: atom_id res chain seq x y z
N MET A 1 -6.55 -52.00 12.91
CA MET A 1 -6.89 -53.03 11.88
C MET A 1 -7.19 -52.33 10.56
N LYS A 2 -6.48 -52.81 9.52
CA LYS A 2 -6.75 -52.68 8.06
C LYS A 2 -6.64 -51.32 7.38
N LYS A 3 -5.48 -51.18 6.74
CA LYS A 3 -5.13 -50.39 5.57
C LYS A 3 -6.11 -50.62 4.40
N ARG A 4 -6.34 -49.62 3.57
CA ARG A 4 -6.50 -49.80 2.11
C ARG A 4 -5.92 -48.61 1.37
N ILE A 5 -4.83 -48.89 0.69
CA ILE A 5 -4.20 -48.14 -0.41
C ILE A 5 -4.96 -48.49 -1.69
N LEU A 6 -5.23 -47.54 -2.55
CA LEU A 6 -5.47 -47.76 -3.98
C LEU A 6 -4.87 -46.60 -4.78
N ALA A 7 -3.82 -46.94 -5.50
CA ALA A 7 -3.25 -46.17 -6.61
C ALA A 7 -3.84 -46.69 -7.92
N TRP A 8 -3.89 -45.86 -8.95
CA TRP A 8 -3.97 -46.11 -10.41
C TRP A 8 -4.27 -44.76 -11.05
N GLY A 9 -3.66 -44.25 -12.11
CA GLY A 9 -2.72 -44.78 -13.07
C GLY A 9 -2.72 -43.79 -14.24
N ALA A 10 -1.62 -43.50 -14.81
CA ALA A 10 -1.36 -42.61 -15.93
C ALA A 10 -2.03 -43.07 -17.23
N ALA A 11 -2.43 -42.12 -18.07
CA ALA A 11 -2.56 -42.39 -19.52
C ALA A 11 -2.18 -41.13 -20.30
N SER A 12 -1.01 -41.20 -20.89
CA SER A 12 -0.51 -40.33 -21.97
C SER A 12 -1.26 -40.64 -23.27
N LEU A 13 -1.60 -39.63 -24.06
CA LEU A 13 -1.84 -39.82 -25.50
C LEU A 13 -1.27 -38.64 -26.27
N LEU A 14 -0.17 -38.92 -26.94
CA LEU A 14 0.39 -38.15 -28.07
C LEU A 14 -0.46 -38.39 -29.30
N LEU A 15 -0.76 -37.36 -30.07
CA LEU A 15 -1.01 -37.47 -31.52
C LEU A 15 -0.45 -36.23 -32.21
N ALA A 16 0.49 -36.51 -33.08
CA ALA A 16 1.13 -35.60 -34.01
C ALA A 16 0.50 -35.68 -35.40
N SER A 17 0.89 -34.77 -36.24
CA SER A 17 0.80 -34.66 -37.71
C SER A 17 -0.36 -33.78 -38.21
N SER A 18 -0.22 -32.95 -39.25
CA SER A 18 0.77 -32.85 -40.31
C SER A 18 0.62 -31.53 -41.09
N LEU A 19 1.72 -31.08 -41.63
CA LEU A 19 1.99 -30.08 -42.67
C LEU A 19 0.95 -30.00 -43.84
N ALA A 20 0.73 -28.78 -44.32
CA ALA A 20 0.77 -28.51 -45.76
C ALA A 20 1.00 -27.00 -46.06
N ALA A 21 2.06 -26.73 -46.80
CA ALA A 21 2.47 -25.48 -47.40
C ALA A 21 1.71 -25.20 -48.68
N CYS A 22 1.52 -23.94 -49.03
CA CYS A 22 1.73 -23.38 -50.37
C CYS A 22 1.57 -21.85 -50.40
N GLY A 23 2.60 -21.10 -50.71
CA GLY A 23 2.51 -19.76 -51.25
C GLY A 23 2.64 -19.82 -52.79
N PRO A 24 3.01 -18.78 -53.54
CA PRO A 24 2.78 -17.33 -53.43
C PRO A 24 2.16 -16.74 -54.73
N LYS A 25 1.78 -15.46 -54.76
CA LYS A 25 1.97 -14.61 -55.98
C LYS A 25 1.75 -13.12 -55.69
N ALA A 26 2.72 -12.40 -56.12
CA ALA A 26 2.79 -10.93 -56.26
C ALA A 26 2.05 -10.43 -57.51
N THR A 27 1.68 -9.18 -57.48
CA THR A 27 1.76 -8.15 -58.55
C THR A 27 0.91 -6.95 -58.10
N THR A 28 1.27 -5.77 -58.16
CA THR A 28 2.01 -4.74 -58.90
C THR A 28 1.35 -3.40 -58.61
N GLU A 29 2.18 -2.45 -58.26
CA GLU A 29 2.16 -0.99 -58.45
C GLU A 29 0.89 -0.30 -58.97
N THR A 30 0.50 0.81 -58.34
CA THR A 30 0.42 2.09 -59.08
C THR A 30 0.57 3.28 -58.13
N GLU A 31 1.56 4.09 -58.44
CA GLU A 31 1.80 5.45 -57.94
C GLU A 31 0.63 6.39 -58.24
N LYS A 32 0.32 7.31 -57.32
CA LYS A 32 -0.05 8.68 -57.68
C LYS A 32 0.34 9.68 -56.59
N LYS A 33 1.00 10.68 -57.05
CA LYS A 33 1.73 11.78 -56.48
C LYS A 33 0.83 12.98 -56.17
N ALA A 34 1.31 13.78 -55.18
CA ALA A 34 1.13 15.23 -54.91
C ALA A 34 -0.23 15.62 -54.27
N GLU A 35 -0.30 16.53 -53.31
CA GLU A 35 0.42 17.80 -53.06
C GLU A 35 0.18 18.30 -51.63
N SER A 36 1.20 18.84 -51.04
CA SER A 36 1.38 19.98 -50.14
C SER A 36 0.20 20.47 -49.25
N GLY A 37 0.48 20.56 -47.95
CA GLY A 37 -0.21 21.43 -46.98
C GLY A 37 0.69 21.61 -45.76
N LYS A 38 1.45 22.70 -45.70
CA LYS A 38 2.19 23.21 -44.54
C LYS A 38 1.20 23.61 -43.44
N ALA A 39 1.44 23.14 -42.20
CA ALA A 39 1.24 23.85 -40.93
C ALA A 39 1.58 22.82 -39.82
N SER A 40 2.34 23.05 -38.96
CA SER A 40 2.96 23.89 -38.02
C SER A 40 3.89 23.02 -37.17
N GLU A 41 5.17 23.19 -37.38
CA GLU A 41 6.16 22.92 -36.33
C GLU A 41 5.94 23.96 -35.23
N ALA A 42 5.51 23.52 -34.06
CA ALA A 42 5.82 24.17 -32.78
C ALA A 42 5.29 23.32 -31.65
N ALA A 43 6.17 22.97 -30.73
CA ALA A 43 5.98 22.36 -29.44
C ALA A 43 6.24 20.84 -29.34
N SER A 44 7.50 20.46 -29.40
CA SER A 44 8.08 19.37 -28.64
C SER A 44 9.59 19.59 -28.48
N GLU A 45 9.93 20.63 -27.78
CA GLU A 45 11.26 20.80 -27.17
C GLU A 45 11.02 21.25 -25.74
N LYS A 46 11.10 20.29 -24.82
CA LYS A 46 11.56 20.49 -23.43
C LYS A 46 11.23 19.25 -22.62
N ALA A 47 12.21 18.44 -22.42
CA ALA A 47 12.62 17.78 -21.19
C ALA A 47 13.58 16.62 -21.52
N GLU A 48 14.69 16.94 -22.16
CA GLU A 48 15.86 16.06 -22.13
C GLU A 48 16.83 16.65 -21.11
N GLY A 49 16.72 16.19 -19.85
CA GLY A 49 17.86 16.16 -18.96
C GLY A 49 18.78 15.07 -19.48
N ALA A 50 19.72 15.44 -20.36
CA ALA A 50 20.71 14.54 -20.92
C ALA A 50 21.67 14.09 -19.82
N PHE A 51 21.41 12.91 -19.24
CA PHE A 51 22.50 12.06 -18.81
C PHE A 51 23.00 11.37 -20.07
N GLU A 52 24.29 11.58 -20.41
CA GLU A 52 24.95 10.82 -21.48
C GLU A 52 24.81 9.34 -21.10
N ASP A 53 23.93 8.63 -21.81
CA ASP A 53 23.80 7.18 -21.76
C ASP A 53 25.09 6.58 -22.35
N GLU A 54 26.16 6.52 -21.57
CA GLU A 54 27.13 5.44 -21.74
C GLU A 54 26.32 4.16 -21.69
N ALA A 55 26.46 3.29 -22.69
CA ALA A 55 25.69 2.05 -22.81
C ALA A 55 25.85 1.22 -21.51
N LEU A 56 24.92 1.42 -20.56
CA LEU A 56 24.93 0.75 -19.25
C LEU A 56 24.73 -0.74 -19.48
N LYS A 57 25.61 -1.56 -18.91
CA LYS A 57 25.52 -3.02 -18.94
C LYS A 57 25.59 -3.55 -17.53
N ALA A 58 24.54 -4.23 -17.10
CA ALA A 58 24.49 -4.78 -15.76
C ALA A 58 23.54 -5.97 -15.68
N ASP A 59 23.87 -6.92 -14.81
CA ASP A 59 22.93 -7.92 -14.31
C ASP A 59 22.49 -7.48 -12.92
N LEU A 60 21.21 -7.12 -12.78
CA LEU A 60 20.60 -6.66 -11.55
C LEU A 60 19.71 -7.73 -10.96
N LYS A 61 19.65 -7.78 -9.63
CA LYS A 61 18.75 -8.60 -8.85
C LYS A 61 17.76 -7.70 -8.13
N LEU A 62 16.47 -7.84 -8.45
CA LEU A 62 15.37 -7.17 -7.79
C LEU A 62 14.67 -8.13 -6.83
N TYR A 63 14.55 -7.75 -5.56
CA TYR A 63 13.61 -8.39 -4.63
C TYR A 63 12.33 -7.57 -4.57
N THR A 64 11.18 -8.24 -4.62
CA THR A 64 9.87 -7.56 -4.51
C THR A 64 8.95 -8.29 -3.54
N TYR A 65 8.31 -7.53 -2.66
CA TYR A 65 7.19 -7.99 -1.87
C TYR A 65 5.89 -8.01 -2.71
N PRO A 66 4.83 -8.72 -2.27
CA PRO A 66 3.58 -8.81 -3.03
C PRO A 66 2.74 -7.53 -2.91
N ILE A 67 3.28 -6.44 -3.46
CA ILE A 67 2.63 -5.13 -3.53
C ILE A 67 1.72 -5.14 -4.75
N GLY A 68 0.45 -5.46 -4.52
CA GLY A 68 -0.47 -5.75 -5.62
C GLY A 68 0.07 -6.86 -6.52
N LYS A 69 0.05 -6.63 -7.83
CA LYS A 69 0.57 -7.58 -8.83
C LYS A 69 2.08 -7.50 -9.04
N TRP A 70 2.82 -6.69 -8.28
CA TRP A 70 4.28 -6.79 -8.23
C TRP A 70 4.77 -8.10 -7.57
N GLY A 71 3.89 -8.85 -6.91
CA GLY A 71 4.13 -10.23 -6.49
C GLY A 71 3.80 -11.30 -7.55
N ASP A 72 3.31 -10.90 -8.73
CA ASP A 72 2.96 -11.80 -9.83
C ASP A 72 3.97 -11.71 -10.98
N SER A 73 4.63 -12.83 -11.29
CA SER A 73 5.71 -12.85 -12.29
C SER A 73 5.25 -12.41 -13.68
N ALA A 74 4.06 -12.80 -14.12
CA ALA A 74 3.58 -12.43 -15.45
C ALA A 74 3.37 -10.91 -15.58
N SER A 75 2.89 -10.26 -14.52
CA SER A 75 2.71 -8.81 -14.48
C SER A 75 4.05 -8.08 -14.48
N VAL A 76 5.02 -8.53 -13.66
CA VAL A 76 6.36 -7.94 -13.60
C VAL A 76 7.14 -8.17 -14.88
N ASP A 77 7.08 -9.36 -15.49
CA ASP A 77 7.72 -9.66 -16.76
C ASP A 77 7.26 -8.69 -17.88
N SER A 78 5.98 -8.30 -17.87
CA SER A 78 5.46 -7.31 -18.83
C SER A 78 6.10 -5.93 -18.63
N LEU A 79 6.32 -5.48 -17.39
CA LEU A 79 7.02 -4.23 -17.09
C LEU A 79 8.50 -4.30 -17.50
N LEU A 80 9.15 -5.43 -17.24
CA LEU A 80 10.55 -5.66 -17.61
C LEU A 80 10.77 -5.73 -19.12
N GLN A 81 9.80 -6.24 -19.90
CA GLN A 81 9.88 -6.21 -21.36
C GLN A 81 9.97 -4.77 -21.88
N ASN A 82 9.19 -3.84 -21.32
CA ASN A 82 9.27 -2.43 -21.69
C ASN A 82 10.63 -1.83 -21.29
N PHE A 83 11.14 -2.16 -20.10
CA PHE A 83 12.46 -1.72 -19.64
C PHE A 83 13.57 -2.23 -20.58
N ASN A 84 13.57 -3.53 -20.89
CA ASN A 84 14.58 -4.15 -21.76
C ASN A 84 14.53 -3.61 -23.20
N ALA A 85 13.37 -3.14 -23.67
CA ALA A 85 13.28 -2.47 -24.98
C ALA A 85 14.07 -1.16 -25.01
N LYS A 86 14.15 -0.43 -23.88
CA LYS A 86 14.89 0.81 -23.74
C LYS A 86 16.35 0.57 -23.33
N TYR A 87 16.59 -0.41 -22.46
CA TYR A 87 17.91 -0.75 -21.91
C TYR A 87 18.25 -2.23 -22.15
N PRO A 88 18.60 -2.60 -23.42
CA PRO A 88 18.75 -4.01 -23.82
C PRO A 88 19.95 -4.73 -23.15
N ASP A 89 20.93 -3.97 -22.65
CA ASP A 89 22.14 -4.51 -22.00
C ASP A 89 22.01 -4.52 -20.44
N ILE A 90 20.85 -4.15 -19.88
CA ILE A 90 20.58 -4.30 -18.45
C ILE A 90 19.57 -5.45 -18.26
N HIS A 91 20.02 -6.51 -17.60
CA HIS A 91 19.19 -7.67 -17.32
C HIS A 91 18.75 -7.66 -15.86
N VAL A 92 17.44 -7.74 -15.61
CA VAL A 92 16.87 -7.75 -14.26
C VAL A 92 16.30 -9.15 -13.97
N THR A 93 16.82 -9.80 -12.95
CA THR A 93 16.23 -11.02 -12.39
C THR A 93 15.43 -10.67 -11.14
N VAL A 94 14.25 -11.30 -10.97
CA VAL A 94 13.34 -10.99 -9.87
C VAL A 94 13.21 -12.14 -8.92
N GLU A 95 13.29 -11.86 -7.62
CA GLU A 95 12.96 -12.79 -6.55
C GLU A 95 11.74 -12.25 -5.79
N TYR A 96 10.73 -13.12 -5.66
CA TYR A 96 9.44 -12.77 -5.05
C TYR A 96 9.46 -13.18 -3.58
N LEU A 97 9.25 -12.19 -2.71
CA LEU A 97 9.23 -12.37 -1.26
C LEU A 97 7.79 -12.53 -0.76
N ASP A 98 7.63 -12.99 0.46
CA ASP A 98 6.37 -12.94 1.21
C ASP A 98 6.54 -12.13 2.51
N TYR A 99 5.42 -11.71 3.13
CA TYR A 99 5.48 -10.92 4.35
C TYR A 99 5.74 -11.73 5.64
N GLN A 100 5.84 -13.06 5.57
CA GLN A 100 6.13 -13.90 6.73
C GLN A 100 7.61 -14.14 6.89
N SER A 101 8.31 -14.40 5.78
CA SER A 101 9.72 -14.81 5.76
C SER A 101 10.63 -13.87 4.97
N GLY A 102 10.07 -12.91 4.24
CA GLY A 102 10.83 -12.04 3.34
C GLY A 102 11.90 -11.21 4.05
N ASP A 103 11.62 -10.66 5.22
CA ASP A 103 12.61 -9.92 5.99
C ASP A 103 13.80 -10.78 6.40
N ASP A 104 13.56 -12.04 6.80
CA ASP A 104 14.61 -12.99 7.14
C ASP A 104 15.44 -13.40 5.90
N GLN A 105 14.78 -13.54 4.74
CA GLN A 105 15.46 -13.82 3.47
C GLN A 105 16.39 -12.68 3.08
N VAL A 106 15.92 -11.43 3.15
CA VAL A 106 16.73 -10.24 2.86
C VAL A 106 17.89 -10.12 3.84
N ASN A 107 17.65 -10.26 5.14
CA ASN A 107 18.70 -10.17 6.16
C ASN A 107 19.75 -11.29 5.96
N THR A 108 19.32 -12.51 5.65
CA THR A 108 20.23 -13.63 5.34
C THR A 108 21.09 -13.33 4.10
N ALA A 109 20.50 -12.74 3.06
CA ALA A 109 21.25 -12.33 1.87
C ALA A 109 22.28 -11.23 2.19
N ILE A 110 21.93 -10.27 3.03
CA ILE A 110 22.84 -9.21 3.50
C ILE A 110 24.01 -9.82 4.29
N GLU A 111 23.73 -10.69 5.26
CA GLU A 111 24.75 -11.38 6.06
C GLU A 111 25.69 -12.27 5.21
N GLY A 112 25.14 -12.83 4.14
CA GLY A 112 25.90 -13.62 3.15
C GLY A 112 26.66 -12.80 2.11
N ASN A 113 26.69 -11.47 2.19
CA ASN A 113 27.23 -10.57 1.16
C ASN A 113 26.63 -10.82 -0.23
N ALA A 114 25.34 -11.12 -0.29
CA ALA A 114 24.57 -11.43 -1.49
C ALA A 114 23.25 -10.64 -1.52
N ALA A 115 23.24 -9.44 -0.90
CA ALA A 115 22.10 -8.54 -0.92
C ALA A 115 21.62 -8.30 -2.37
N PRO A 116 20.31 -8.13 -2.63
CA PRO A 116 19.85 -7.73 -3.94
C PRO A 116 20.43 -6.38 -4.34
N ASP A 117 20.43 -6.05 -5.63
CA ASP A 117 20.81 -4.71 -6.09
C ASP A 117 19.66 -3.72 -5.87
N LEU A 118 18.43 -4.19 -6.12
CA LEU A 118 17.18 -3.44 -5.96
C LEU A 118 16.20 -4.16 -5.04
N ILE A 119 15.43 -3.42 -4.31
CA ILE A 119 14.28 -3.94 -3.56
C ILE A 119 13.09 -3.00 -3.70
N MET A 120 11.89 -3.58 -3.88
CA MET A 120 10.62 -2.86 -3.86
C MET A 120 9.90 -3.11 -2.55
N GLU A 121 9.80 -2.08 -1.72
CA GLU A 121 9.13 -2.08 -0.41
C GLU A 121 8.86 -0.63 0.07
N GLY A 122 8.41 -0.49 1.31
CA GLY A 122 8.06 0.80 1.91
C GLY A 122 9.13 1.40 2.82
N PRO A 123 8.96 2.67 3.21
CA PRO A 123 9.94 3.43 3.98
C PRO A 123 10.28 2.82 5.35
N GLU A 124 9.34 2.11 5.97
CA GLU A 124 9.57 1.45 7.26
C GLU A 124 10.69 0.41 7.21
N ARG A 125 10.94 -0.20 6.04
CA ARG A 125 12.06 -1.12 5.80
C ARG A 125 13.24 -0.41 5.15
N LEU A 126 12.98 0.35 4.09
CA LEU A 126 14.02 0.96 3.28
C LEU A 126 14.71 2.11 4.05
N VAL A 127 13.94 2.97 4.71
CA VAL A 127 14.48 4.12 5.45
C VAL A 127 14.78 3.78 6.89
N ALA A 128 13.77 3.31 7.64
CA ALA A 128 13.87 3.14 9.09
C ALA A 128 14.63 1.89 9.53
N ASN A 129 14.87 0.91 8.65
CA ASN A 129 15.60 -0.31 8.98
C ASN A 129 16.93 -0.39 8.22
N TRP A 130 16.91 -0.73 6.92
CA TRP A 130 18.14 -1.00 6.17
C TRP A 130 18.94 0.28 5.88
N GLY A 131 18.26 1.38 5.55
CA GLY A 131 18.90 2.69 5.38
C GLY A 131 19.53 3.21 6.67
N ALA A 132 18.82 3.13 7.79
CA ALA A 132 19.33 3.53 9.11
C ALA A 132 20.56 2.71 9.54
N LYS A 133 20.71 1.49 9.04
CA LYS A 133 21.91 0.64 9.27
C LYS A 133 23.05 0.92 8.29
N GLY A 134 22.91 1.88 7.38
CA GLY A 134 23.92 2.23 6.39
C GLY A 134 24.12 1.18 5.29
N LEU A 135 23.09 0.35 5.01
CA LEU A 135 23.16 -0.73 4.02
C LEU A 135 22.70 -0.29 2.62
N MET A 136 22.16 0.92 2.49
CA MET A 136 21.54 1.38 1.27
C MET A 136 22.21 2.62 0.69
N VAL A 137 22.09 2.76 -0.62
CA VAL A 137 22.59 3.91 -1.37
C VAL A 137 21.71 5.12 -1.12
N ASP A 138 22.32 6.29 -0.91
CA ASP A 138 21.60 7.56 -0.90
C ASP A 138 21.12 7.91 -2.32
N LEU A 139 19.82 8.14 -2.45
CA LEU A 139 19.13 8.43 -3.71
C LEU A 139 18.84 9.94 -3.90
N ALA A 140 19.50 10.82 -3.15
CA ALA A 140 19.26 12.26 -3.18
C ALA A 140 19.31 12.85 -4.61
N ASP A 141 20.18 12.33 -5.46
CA ASP A 141 20.30 12.75 -6.87
C ASP A 141 19.06 12.45 -7.72
N LEU A 142 18.26 11.42 -7.37
CA LEU A 142 16.98 11.14 -8.05
C LEU A 142 15.92 12.20 -7.72
N PHE A 143 16.00 12.82 -6.53
CA PHE A 143 15.09 13.88 -6.10
C PHE A 143 15.48 15.27 -6.62
N GLU A 144 16.63 15.40 -7.26
CA GLU A 144 17.00 16.60 -8.03
C GLU A 144 16.36 16.66 -9.42
N ASP A 145 15.89 15.52 -9.94
CA ASP A 145 15.19 15.42 -11.22
C ASP A 145 13.89 16.23 -11.21
N ASP A 146 13.52 16.84 -12.34
CA ASP A 146 12.29 17.64 -12.44
C ASP A 146 11.04 16.81 -12.13
N ALA A 147 11.01 15.55 -12.50
CA ALA A 147 9.91 14.63 -12.21
C ALA A 147 9.66 14.47 -10.70
N ALA A 148 10.69 14.48 -9.87
CA ALA A 148 10.54 14.34 -8.43
C ALA A 148 9.85 15.54 -7.75
N LYS A 149 9.87 16.72 -8.38
CA LYS A 149 9.22 17.94 -7.86
C LYS A 149 7.70 17.84 -7.81
N ASP A 150 7.15 16.91 -8.59
CA ASP A 150 5.71 16.63 -8.64
C ASP A 150 5.23 15.68 -7.54
N ILE A 151 6.12 14.97 -6.86
CA ILE A 151 5.77 14.04 -5.77
C ILE A 151 5.14 14.82 -4.59
N TYR A 152 4.18 14.20 -3.91
CA TYR A 152 3.58 14.77 -2.70
C TYR A 152 4.63 15.00 -1.60
N PRO A 153 4.69 16.19 -0.97
CA PRO A 153 5.74 16.53 -0.02
C PRO A 153 5.82 15.59 1.19
N ASN A 154 4.70 15.11 1.72
CA ASN A 154 4.66 14.16 2.81
C ASN A 154 5.21 12.77 2.41
N VAL A 155 5.06 12.38 1.14
CA VAL A 155 5.68 11.16 0.60
C VAL A 155 7.19 11.33 0.49
N VAL A 156 7.67 12.48 -0.01
CA VAL A 156 9.11 12.79 -0.07
C VAL A 156 9.74 12.74 1.32
N GLU A 157 9.08 13.30 2.33
CA GLU A 157 9.58 13.26 3.72
C GLU A 157 9.62 11.83 4.28
N ALA A 158 8.67 10.96 3.91
CA ALA A 158 8.69 9.56 4.31
C ALA A 158 9.87 8.77 3.74
N CYS A 159 10.39 9.17 2.58
CA CYS A 159 11.53 8.51 1.92
C CYS A 159 12.89 8.92 2.49
N LYS A 160 12.90 9.86 3.45
CA LYS A 160 14.10 10.51 3.97
C LYS A 160 14.39 10.10 5.40
N SER A 161 15.63 9.78 5.68
CA SER A 161 16.11 9.51 7.04
C SER A 161 16.25 10.80 7.87
N SER A 162 16.37 10.66 9.19
CA SER A 162 16.67 11.76 10.11
C SER A 162 17.99 12.49 9.80
N GLU A 163 18.91 11.83 9.09
CA GLU A 163 20.17 12.42 8.62
C GLU A 163 20.04 13.19 7.30
N GLY A 164 18.84 13.19 6.70
CA GLY A 164 18.57 13.89 5.44
C GLY A 164 18.91 13.09 4.19
N LYS A 165 19.21 11.81 4.30
CA LYS A 165 19.49 10.91 3.16
C LYS A 165 18.21 10.22 2.70
N TYR A 166 18.09 9.99 1.40
CA TYR A 166 16.95 9.32 0.79
C TYR A 166 17.27 7.86 0.49
N TYR A 167 16.49 6.93 1.03
CA TYR A 167 16.72 5.49 0.84
C TYR A 167 15.59 4.79 0.09
N GLU A 168 14.55 5.52 -0.25
CA GLU A 168 13.49 5.06 -1.12
C GLU A 168 13.19 6.10 -2.19
N TYR A 169 12.96 5.66 -3.43
CA TYR A 169 12.31 6.46 -4.46
C TYR A 169 10.88 5.93 -4.63
N PRO A 170 9.85 6.71 -4.28
CA PRO A 170 8.49 6.23 -4.17
C PRO A 170 7.83 6.04 -5.53
N LEU A 171 6.95 5.06 -5.64
CA LEU A 171 6.16 4.76 -6.83
C LEU A 171 4.66 4.94 -6.60
N ALA A 172 4.15 4.39 -5.51
CA ALA A 172 2.73 4.31 -5.23
C ALA A 172 2.42 4.45 -3.75
N MET A 173 1.19 4.86 -3.44
CA MET A 173 0.69 5.00 -2.07
C MET A 173 -0.76 4.54 -1.97
N ILE A 174 -1.21 4.18 -0.75
CA ILE A 174 -2.60 3.87 -0.45
C ILE A 174 -2.99 4.42 0.92
N ALA A 175 -4.21 4.90 1.05
CA ALA A 175 -4.80 5.26 2.33
C ALA A 175 -5.73 4.16 2.82
N HIS A 176 -5.65 3.83 4.12
CA HIS A 176 -6.61 2.98 4.80
C HIS A 176 -7.74 3.83 5.37
N CYS A 177 -8.96 3.36 5.21
CA CYS A 177 -10.19 4.01 5.69
C CYS A 177 -11.07 2.99 6.41
N MET A 178 -12.24 3.43 6.84
CA MET A 178 -13.31 2.55 7.30
C MET A 178 -14.24 2.15 6.16
N ALA A 179 -15.09 1.16 6.41
CA ALA A 179 -16.26 0.86 5.60
C ALA A 179 -17.46 0.56 6.48
N ILE A 180 -18.67 0.81 5.94
CA ILE A 180 -19.93 0.48 6.59
C ILE A 180 -20.79 -0.42 5.70
N ASN A 181 -21.61 -1.29 6.31
CA ASN A 181 -22.69 -1.99 5.66
C ASN A 181 -23.92 -1.07 5.62
N LYS A 182 -24.29 -0.58 4.44
CA LYS A 182 -25.38 0.37 4.25
C LYS A 182 -26.72 -0.16 4.76
N THR A 183 -27.05 -1.41 4.46
CA THR A 183 -28.32 -2.04 4.88
C THR A 183 -28.41 -2.12 6.41
N ALA A 184 -27.32 -2.46 7.10
CA ALA A 184 -27.29 -2.47 8.56
C ALA A 184 -27.56 -1.08 9.13
N PHE A 185 -26.95 -0.05 8.55
CA PHE A 185 -27.16 1.36 8.96
C PHE A 185 -28.59 1.84 8.67
N GLU A 186 -29.17 1.49 7.51
CA GLU A 186 -30.56 1.81 7.18
C GLU A 186 -31.53 1.18 8.19
N ASN A 187 -31.36 -0.11 8.51
CA ASN A 187 -32.19 -0.84 9.47
C ASN A 187 -32.12 -0.27 10.89
N ALA A 188 -31.02 0.41 11.23
CA ALA A 188 -30.80 1.03 12.52
C ALA A 188 -31.11 2.54 12.55
N ASP A 189 -31.64 3.11 11.45
CA ASP A 189 -31.78 4.55 11.27
C ASP A 189 -30.47 5.33 11.53
N ALA A 190 -29.31 4.70 11.27
CA ALA A 190 -28.00 5.23 11.61
C ALA A 190 -27.34 6.05 10.47
N LEU A 191 -27.86 6.01 9.23
CA LEU A 191 -27.34 6.81 8.12
C LEU A 191 -27.40 8.33 8.40
N GLN A 192 -28.35 8.78 9.22
CA GLN A 192 -28.46 10.18 9.61
C GLN A 192 -27.24 10.74 10.36
N TYR A 193 -26.37 9.87 10.87
CA TYR A 193 -25.13 10.25 11.58
C TYR A 193 -23.94 10.41 10.63
N LEU A 194 -24.10 10.18 9.32
CA LEU A 194 -23.05 10.21 8.31
C LEU A 194 -23.24 11.40 7.36
N ASP A 195 -22.16 12.01 6.94
CA ASP A 195 -22.12 12.86 5.74
C ASP A 195 -21.67 11.96 4.57
N LEU A 196 -22.65 11.42 3.84
CA LEU A 196 -22.39 10.49 2.74
C LEU A 196 -21.81 11.19 1.51
N ASP A 197 -22.03 12.49 1.32
CA ASP A 197 -21.50 13.25 0.20
C ASP A 197 -19.97 13.45 0.34
N ASN A 198 -19.52 13.61 1.58
CA ASN A 198 -18.11 13.81 1.90
C ASN A 198 -17.44 12.57 2.50
N HIS A 199 -18.19 11.48 2.74
CA HIS A 199 -17.71 10.26 3.38
C HIS A 199 -17.11 10.51 4.77
N THR A 200 -17.67 11.45 5.55
CA THR A 200 -17.17 11.88 6.85
C THR A 200 -18.21 11.72 7.96
N TRP A 201 -17.75 11.73 9.18
CA TRP A 201 -18.56 11.79 10.40
C TRP A 201 -17.76 12.33 11.58
N THR A 202 -18.48 12.80 12.60
CA THR A 202 -17.84 13.23 13.82
C THR A 202 -17.70 12.07 14.80
N THR A 203 -16.79 12.20 15.78
CA THR A 203 -16.64 11.27 16.91
C THR A 203 -17.99 11.03 17.62
N GLU A 204 -18.74 12.09 17.90
CA GLU A 204 -20.04 11.99 18.53
C GLU A 204 -21.02 11.15 17.70
N ASN A 205 -21.05 11.37 16.40
CA ASN A 205 -21.92 10.66 15.47
C ASN A 205 -21.51 9.18 15.32
N PHE A 206 -20.21 8.87 15.36
CA PHE A 206 -19.72 7.49 15.37
C PHE A 206 -20.28 6.71 16.56
N PHE A 207 -20.17 7.23 17.79
CA PHE A 207 -20.71 6.54 18.96
C PHE A 207 -22.24 6.47 18.95
N LYS A 208 -22.94 7.46 18.39
CA LYS A 208 -24.40 7.39 18.19
C LYS A 208 -24.77 6.27 17.20
N ALA A 209 -24.02 6.14 16.10
CA ALA A 209 -24.23 5.08 15.13
C ALA A 209 -23.95 3.70 15.72
N VAL A 210 -22.84 3.53 16.45
CA VAL A 210 -22.54 2.28 17.18
C VAL A 210 -23.67 1.89 18.09
N LYS A 211 -24.15 2.82 18.93
CA LYS A 211 -25.27 2.57 19.84
C LYS A 211 -26.57 2.21 19.11
N ALA A 212 -26.90 2.92 18.04
CA ALA A 212 -28.12 2.66 17.27
C ALA A 212 -28.11 1.26 16.65
N LEU A 213 -26.98 0.84 16.08
CA LEU A 213 -26.79 -0.50 15.53
C LEU A 213 -26.86 -1.58 16.62
N HIS A 214 -26.22 -1.36 17.76
CA HIS A 214 -26.26 -2.28 18.89
C HIS A 214 -27.68 -2.45 19.44
N ASP A 215 -28.41 -1.35 19.65
CA ASP A 215 -29.80 -1.34 20.11
C ASP A 215 -30.76 -2.10 19.14
N LYS A 216 -30.41 -2.22 17.87
CA LYS A 216 -31.15 -3.01 16.88
C LYS A 216 -30.74 -4.48 16.79
N GLY A 217 -29.83 -4.91 17.64
CA GLY A 217 -29.43 -6.31 17.80
C GLY A 217 -28.12 -6.69 17.11
N GLN A 218 -27.36 -5.73 16.61
CA GLN A 218 -26.00 -5.98 16.13
C GLN A 218 -25.06 -6.09 17.32
N GLU A 219 -24.86 -7.29 17.85
CA GLU A 219 -24.05 -7.53 19.05
C GLU A 219 -22.63 -6.96 18.92
N ASN A 220 -21.99 -7.24 17.78
CA ASN A 220 -20.67 -6.69 17.43
C ASN A 220 -20.83 -5.75 16.24
N VAL A 221 -20.78 -4.44 16.49
CA VAL A 221 -20.89 -3.42 15.45
C VAL A 221 -19.56 -3.24 14.75
N VAL A 222 -18.48 -3.13 15.54
CA VAL A 222 -17.10 -2.96 15.07
C VAL A 222 -16.15 -3.75 15.96
N ALA A 223 -15.09 -4.31 15.39
CA ALA A 223 -14.04 -4.99 16.14
C ALA A 223 -12.76 -4.15 16.12
N VAL A 224 -12.24 -3.83 17.30
CA VAL A 224 -10.86 -3.36 17.47
C VAL A 224 -9.97 -4.60 17.49
N TYR A 225 -9.44 -4.99 16.33
CA TYR A 225 -8.61 -6.17 16.19
C TYR A 225 -7.19 -5.91 16.68
N CYS A 226 -6.65 -6.84 17.45
CA CYS A 226 -5.33 -6.71 18.06
C CYS A 226 -4.54 -8.03 18.12
N GLY A 227 -4.79 -8.93 17.16
CA GLY A 227 -4.12 -10.22 17.05
C GLY A 227 -2.73 -10.18 16.40
N GLY A 228 -2.35 -9.07 15.78
CA GLY A 228 -1.05 -8.94 15.10
C GLY A 228 -0.98 -7.74 14.15
N GLN A 229 0.07 -7.71 13.33
CA GLN A 229 0.40 -6.57 12.48
C GLN A 229 -0.48 -6.41 11.22
N GLY A 230 -1.24 -7.44 10.82
CA GLY A 230 -2.02 -7.37 9.58
C GLY A 230 -3.15 -6.34 9.67
N GLY A 231 -3.04 -5.23 8.94
CA GLY A 231 -4.06 -4.17 8.91
C GLY A 231 -4.10 -3.25 10.12
N ASP A 232 -3.11 -3.30 11.01
CA ASP A 232 -3.06 -2.53 12.27
C ASP A 232 -3.14 -1.00 12.10
N GLN A 233 -2.96 -0.48 10.88
CA GLN A 233 -3.20 0.92 10.53
C GLN A 233 -4.62 1.38 10.90
N GLY A 234 -5.63 0.53 10.71
CA GLY A 234 -7.02 0.87 11.00
C GLY A 234 -7.26 1.17 12.48
N THR A 235 -6.68 0.37 13.38
CA THR A 235 -6.84 0.58 14.83
C THR A 235 -6.09 1.83 15.30
N ARG A 236 -4.89 2.12 14.74
CA ARG A 236 -4.16 3.36 15.03
C ARG A 236 -4.92 4.58 14.53
N ALA A 237 -5.41 4.53 13.30
CA ALA A 237 -6.17 5.62 12.72
C ALA A 237 -7.46 5.90 13.51
N LEU A 238 -8.20 4.87 13.94
CA LEU A 238 -9.38 5.05 14.79
C LEU A 238 -9.03 5.79 16.08
N VAL A 239 -8.07 5.29 16.85
CA VAL A 239 -7.72 5.86 18.16
C VAL A 239 -7.24 7.31 18.03
N ASN A 240 -6.32 7.56 17.10
CA ASN A 240 -5.74 8.90 16.93
C ASN A 240 -6.77 9.92 16.44
N ASN A 241 -7.67 9.55 15.52
CA ASN A 241 -8.62 10.50 14.94
C ASN A 241 -9.75 10.89 15.89
N LEU A 242 -10.22 9.97 16.75
CA LEU A 242 -11.38 10.22 17.61
C LEU A 242 -11.28 11.55 18.36
N TYR A 243 -10.12 11.86 18.93
CA TYR A 243 -9.92 13.10 19.70
C TYR A 243 -8.67 13.90 19.27
N GLY A 244 -8.03 13.52 18.17
CA GLY A 244 -6.86 14.22 17.62
C GLY A 244 -5.54 13.86 18.31
N GLY A 245 -5.45 12.66 18.89
CA GLY A 245 -4.21 12.10 19.40
C GLY A 245 -3.18 11.88 18.29
N LYS A 246 -1.92 11.66 18.67
CA LYS A 246 -0.84 11.39 17.74
C LYS A 246 -0.10 10.11 18.12
N PHE A 247 0.50 9.46 17.13
CA PHE A 247 1.29 8.25 17.36
C PHE A 247 2.74 8.59 17.70
N THR A 248 3.30 9.62 17.05
CA THR A 248 4.66 10.11 17.24
C THR A 248 4.68 11.63 17.36
N ASN A 249 5.82 12.20 17.74
CA ASN A 249 6.07 13.61 17.55
C ASN A 249 6.25 13.93 16.05
N LYS A 250 6.19 15.22 15.71
CA LYS A 250 6.26 15.70 14.32
C LYS A 250 7.60 15.37 13.64
N GLU A 251 8.66 15.31 14.41
CA GLU A 251 10.02 15.06 13.96
C GLU A 251 10.33 13.56 13.77
N HIS A 252 9.38 12.66 14.05
CA HIS A 252 9.51 11.20 14.01
C HIS A 252 10.70 10.66 14.82
N THR A 253 10.97 11.28 15.97
CA THR A 253 12.07 10.88 16.87
C THR A 253 11.59 10.19 18.14
N GLU A 254 10.31 10.36 18.49
CA GLU A 254 9.71 9.83 19.72
C GLU A 254 8.25 9.42 19.48
N TYR A 255 7.84 8.36 20.16
CA TYR A 255 6.44 7.95 20.25
C TYR A 255 5.72 8.82 21.28
N ALA A 256 4.52 9.30 20.93
CA ALA A 256 3.72 10.26 21.68
C ALA A 256 2.28 9.77 21.98
N VAL A 257 2.11 8.45 22.08
CA VAL A 257 0.79 7.81 22.23
C VAL A 257 0.17 8.07 23.60
N ASP A 258 0.97 8.24 24.65
CA ASP A 258 0.50 8.56 26.01
C ASP A 258 0.05 10.03 26.10
N SER A 259 -1.15 10.28 25.58
CA SER A 259 -1.80 11.59 25.56
C SER A 259 -3.20 11.52 26.14
N SER A 260 -3.76 12.66 26.57
CA SER A 260 -5.14 12.75 27.05
C SER A 260 -6.15 12.38 25.99
N GLU A 261 -5.86 12.69 24.73
CA GLU A 261 -6.69 12.44 23.56
C GLU A 261 -6.80 10.93 23.26
N ASN A 262 -5.66 10.23 23.22
CA ASN A 262 -5.64 8.79 23.01
C ASN A 262 -6.21 8.04 24.22
N ALA A 263 -5.99 8.52 25.45
CA ALA A 263 -6.58 7.95 26.64
C ALA A 263 -8.12 8.05 26.60
N GLN A 264 -8.66 9.23 26.26
CA GLN A 264 -10.09 9.42 26.12
C GLN A 264 -10.66 8.51 25.02
N ALA A 265 -10.01 8.41 23.87
CA ALA A 265 -10.43 7.54 22.76
C ALA A 265 -10.56 6.09 23.22
N LEU A 266 -9.53 5.54 23.85
CA LEU A 266 -9.51 4.15 24.30
C LEU A 266 -10.51 3.90 25.43
N GLU A 267 -10.65 4.82 26.39
CA GLU A 267 -11.62 4.69 27.46
C GLU A 267 -13.07 4.67 26.95
N GLU A 268 -13.39 5.48 25.94
CA GLU A 268 -14.74 5.50 25.34
C GLU A 268 -14.99 4.27 24.48
N LEU A 269 -13.98 3.82 23.70
CA LEU A 269 -14.08 2.60 22.90
C LEU A 269 -14.35 1.36 23.78
N VAL A 270 -13.64 1.22 24.89
CA VAL A 270 -13.84 0.09 25.84
C VAL A 270 -15.21 0.11 26.50
N LYS A 271 -15.78 1.29 26.76
CA LYS A 271 -17.09 1.46 27.42
C LYS A 271 -18.28 1.31 26.46
N ALA A 272 -18.06 1.45 25.17
CA ALA A 272 -19.14 1.46 24.19
C ALA A 272 -19.67 0.04 23.93
N GLU A 273 -20.94 -0.20 24.19
CA GLU A 273 -21.63 -1.43 23.81
C GLU A 273 -21.61 -1.56 22.26
N GLY A 274 -21.34 -2.76 21.76
CA GLY A 274 -21.18 -3.02 20.32
C GLY A 274 -19.75 -2.87 19.80
N ILE A 275 -18.79 -2.42 20.61
CA ILE A 275 -17.36 -2.41 20.27
C ILE A 275 -16.65 -3.55 21.00
N ASN A 276 -16.01 -4.43 20.24
CA ASN A 276 -15.28 -5.57 20.77
C ASN A 276 -13.77 -5.39 20.53
N PHE A 277 -12.97 -5.58 21.60
CA PHE A 277 -11.51 -5.71 21.48
C PHE A 277 -11.18 -7.19 21.35
N ASP A 278 -10.78 -7.62 20.15
CA ASP A 278 -10.53 -9.03 19.86
C ASP A 278 -9.03 -9.34 19.80
N PRO A 279 -8.50 -10.08 20.77
CA PRO A 279 -7.06 -10.37 20.89
C PRO A 279 -6.54 -11.36 19.86
N ALA A 280 -7.41 -12.08 19.17
CA ALA A 280 -7.03 -13.09 18.16
C ALA A 280 -7.24 -12.59 16.73
N LEU A 281 -8.07 -11.57 16.53
CA LEU A 281 -8.46 -11.09 15.22
C LEU A 281 -7.36 -10.21 14.61
N VAL A 282 -7.07 -10.43 13.34
CA VAL A 282 -6.24 -9.55 12.50
C VAL A 282 -7.08 -8.89 11.41
N GLY A 283 -6.57 -7.84 10.76
CA GLY A 283 -7.35 -7.07 9.80
C GLY A 283 -7.95 -7.89 8.64
N GLY A 284 -7.25 -8.92 8.15
CA GLY A 284 -7.78 -9.80 7.10
C GLY A 284 -9.01 -10.59 7.54
N ASP A 285 -9.01 -11.06 8.79
CA ASP A 285 -10.14 -11.79 9.36
C ASP A 285 -11.29 -10.82 9.69
N GLU A 286 -10.98 -9.60 10.15
CA GLU A 286 -11.97 -8.53 10.39
C GLU A 286 -12.73 -8.19 9.08
N ILE A 287 -12.02 -8.03 7.95
CA ILE A 287 -12.64 -7.84 6.63
C ILE A 287 -13.60 -8.99 6.30
N THR A 288 -13.21 -10.22 6.60
CA THR A 288 -14.05 -11.40 6.36
C THR A 288 -15.33 -11.38 7.21
N LEU A 289 -15.23 -11.03 8.48
CA LEU A 289 -16.39 -10.88 9.37
C LEU A 289 -17.32 -9.75 8.92
N PHE A 290 -16.76 -8.63 8.48
CA PHE A 290 -17.52 -7.53 7.93
C PHE A 290 -18.25 -7.93 6.64
N ARG A 291 -17.56 -8.57 5.69
CA ARG A 291 -18.17 -9.03 4.44
C ARG A 291 -19.27 -10.07 4.65
N ASN A 292 -19.19 -10.86 5.72
CA ASN A 292 -20.25 -11.82 6.11
C ASN A 292 -21.40 -11.18 6.88
N GLY A 293 -21.37 -9.88 7.18
CA GLY A 293 -22.37 -9.16 7.95
C GLY A 293 -22.33 -9.43 9.47
N THR A 294 -21.26 -10.08 9.96
CA THR A 294 -21.04 -10.27 11.41
C THR A 294 -20.69 -8.94 12.09
N LEU A 295 -19.95 -8.09 11.38
CA LEU A 295 -19.68 -6.71 11.75
C LEU A 295 -20.46 -5.77 10.84
N ALA A 296 -20.92 -4.64 11.36
CA ALA A 296 -21.56 -3.59 10.57
C ALA A 296 -20.56 -2.55 10.03
N MET A 297 -19.35 -2.52 10.56
CA MET A 297 -18.25 -1.63 10.17
C MET A 297 -16.95 -2.41 10.06
N SER A 298 -16.06 -1.98 9.15
CA SER A 298 -14.69 -2.42 9.05
C SER A 298 -13.74 -1.26 9.32
N LEU A 299 -12.67 -1.52 10.07
CA LEU A 299 -11.54 -0.59 10.29
C LEU A 299 -10.39 -0.83 9.30
N CYS A 300 -10.41 -1.95 8.57
CA CYS A 300 -9.34 -2.38 7.68
C CYS A 300 -9.79 -2.33 6.22
N TRP A 301 -10.12 -1.13 5.71
CA TRP A 301 -10.64 -0.96 4.37
C TRP A 301 -9.76 -0.06 3.50
N ASN A 302 -9.81 -0.25 2.19
CA ASN A 302 -9.13 0.59 1.20
C ASN A 302 -9.70 0.34 -0.21
N SER A 303 -9.15 1.00 -1.22
CA SER A 303 -9.59 0.84 -2.61
C SER A 303 -9.44 -0.60 -3.14
N ALA A 304 -8.41 -1.33 -2.72
CA ALA A 304 -8.24 -2.72 -3.13
C ALA A 304 -9.35 -3.61 -2.56
N GLN A 305 -9.74 -3.39 -1.29
CA GLN A 305 -10.86 -4.10 -0.69
C GLN A 305 -12.19 -3.73 -1.36
N GLN A 306 -12.38 -2.44 -1.70
CA GLN A 306 -13.58 -1.98 -2.38
C GLN A 306 -13.75 -2.61 -3.78
N ASN A 307 -12.64 -2.82 -4.50
CA ASN A 307 -12.62 -3.42 -5.84
C ASN A 307 -12.57 -4.95 -5.83
N ASN A 308 -12.36 -5.58 -4.67
CA ASN A 308 -12.21 -7.03 -4.57
C ASN A 308 -13.51 -7.77 -4.90
N LYS A 309 -13.41 -8.74 -5.83
CA LYS A 309 -14.51 -9.58 -6.33
C LYS A 309 -14.38 -11.05 -5.93
N ASP A 310 -13.36 -11.44 -5.17
CA ASP A 310 -13.05 -12.85 -4.88
C ASP A 310 -14.22 -13.58 -4.18
N ASN A 311 -15.00 -12.84 -3.39
CA ASN A 311 -16.13 -13.37 -2.63
C ASN A 311 -17.49 -12.75 -3.02
N GLY A 312 -17.61 -12.20 -4.23
CA GLY A 312 -18.86 -11.58 -4.68
C GLY A 312 -18.63 -10.39 -5.62
N GLU A 313 -19.55 -9.43 -5.59
CA GLU A 313 -19.44 -8.20 -6.37
C GLU A 313 -18.58 -7.16 -5.63
N ALA A 314 -17.82 -6.37 -6.39
CA ALA A 314 -17.07 -5.24 -5.86
C ALA A 314 -18.01 -4.28 -5.12
N GLY A 315 -17.56 -3.76 -3.98
CA GLY A 315 -18.35 -2.82 -3.18
C GLY A 315 -19.58 -3.42 -2.51
N LYS A 316 -19.66 -4.76 -2.39
CA LYS A 316 -20.77 -5.44 -1.72
C LYS A 316 -20.29 -6.46 -0.70
N THR A 317 -21.12 -6.67 0.32
CA THR A 317 -20.97 -7.79 1.25
C THR A 317 -21.30 -9.12 0.55
N ASN A 318 -21.00 -10.25 1.19
CA ASN A 318 -21.35 -11.57 0.67
C ASN A 318 -22.88 -11.80 0.60
N ASN A 319 -23.66 -10.98 1.32
CA ASN A 319 -25.12 -10.98 1.29
C ASN A 319 -25.71 -10.02 0.23
N GLY A 320 -24.87 -9.30 -0.51
CA GLY A 320 -25.29 -8.35 -1.54
C GLY A 320 -25.54 -6.92 -1.03
N ASP A 321 -25.31 -6.64 0.26
CA ASP A 321 -25.45 -5.29 0.81
C ASP A 321 -24.38 -4.36 0.26
N GLU A 322 -24.74 -3.11 0.01
CA GLU A 322 -23.80 -2.07 -0.44
C GLU A 322 -22.82 -1.73 0.67
N ILE A 323 -21.53 -1.66 0.33
CA ILE A 323 -20.44 -1.22 1.21
C ILE A 323 -20.10 0.22 0.86
N ILE A 324 -20.17 1.10 1.85
CA ILE A 324 -19.78 2.51 1.69
C ILE A 324 -18.44 2.71 2.42
N PRO A 325 -17.36 3.10 1.70
CA PRO A 325 -16.13 3.54 2.35
C PRO A 325 -16.37 4.85 3.10
N MET A 326 -15.77 5.00 4.28
CA MET A 326 -15.89 6.20 5.13
C MET A 326 -14.51 6.58 5.67
N LEU A 327 -14.26 7.88 5.81
CA LEU A 327 -13.13 8.36 6.60
C LEU A 327 -13.28 7.93 8.07
N PHE A 328 -12.20 7.87 8.83
CA PHE A 328 -12.29 7.63 10.27
C PHE A 328 -13.05 8.76 10.96
N PRO A 329 -13.81 8.48 12.03
CA PRO A 329 -14.49 9.52 12.79
C PRO A 329 -13.47 10.44 13.45
N ALA A 330 -13.70 11.74 13.33
CA ALA A 330 -12.85 12.75 13.93
C ALA A 330 -13.69 13.83 14.61
N LYS A 331 -13.16 14.49 15.65
CA LYS A 331 -13.89 15.45 16.46
C LYS A 331 -14.55 16.55 15.61
N ASP A 332 -13.90 17.00 14.56
CA ASP A 332 -14.37 18.04 13.64
C ASP A 332 -14.72 17.49 12.24
N GLY A 333 -14.80 16.16 12.07
CA GLY A 333 -15.05 15.50 10.80
C GLY A 333 -13.84 15.48 9.84
N LYS A 334 -12.66 15.94 10.28
CA LYS A 334 -11.43 15.97 9.48
C LYS A 334 -10.47 14.89 9.93
N ALA A 335 -10.58 13.73 9.31
CA ALA A 335 -9.71 12.62 9.60
C ALA A 335 -8.36 12.76 8.90
N GLU A 336 -7.34 12.24 9.57
CA GLU A 336 -6.02 11.98 9.00
C GLU A 336 -5.89 10.47 8.77
N LEU A 337 -5.69 10.06 7.51
CA LEU A 337 -5.57 8.65 7.16
C LEU A 337 -4.11 8.21 7.22
N CYS A 338 -3.86 7.03 7.73
CA CYS A 338 -2.59 6.36 7.55
C CYS A 338 -2.70 5.29 6.46
N GLY A 339 -1.56 4.92 5.88
CA GLY A 339 -1.55 3.97 4.78
C GLY A 339 -0.15 3.43 4.53
N GLY A 340 0.10 3.04 3.31
CA GLY A 340 1.38 2.58 2.82
C GLY A 340 1.92 3.48 1.72
N ILE A 341 3.23 3.56 1.65
CA ILE A 341 4.02 4.08 0.53
C ILE A 341 4.91 2.93 0.09
N TRP A 342 5.09 2.76 -1.21
CA TRP A 342 5.97 1.76 -1.78
C TRP A 342 6.75 2.32 -2.93
N GLY A 343 8.00 1.94 -2.99
CA GLY A 343 8.93 2.38 -4.00
C GLY A 343 10.15 1.46 -4.09
N PHE A 344 11.24 1.99 -4.54
CA PHE A 344 12.46 1.24 -4.78
C PHE A 344 13.60 1.77 -3.93
N GLY A 345 14.37 0.85 -3.34
CA GLY A 345 15.64 1.13 -2.72
C GLY A 345 16.78 0.37 -3.41
N ILE A 346 18.00 0.85 -3.24
CA ILE A 346 19.22 0.23 -3.78
C ILE A 346 20.12 -0.16 -2.60
N PHE A 347 20.52 -1.43 -2.52
CA PHE A 347 21.54 -1.85 -1.56
C PHE A 347 22.93 -1.46 -2.05
N ASP A 348 23.77 -1.00 -1.12
CA ASP A 348 25.16 -0.66 -1.44
C ASP A 348 26.02 -1.93 -1.46
N ASN A 349 26.18 -2.51 -2.64
CA ASN A 349 27.03 -3.68 -2.89
C ASN A 349 28.45 -3.29 -3.37
N GLY A 350 28.80 -1.98 -3.36
CA GLY A 350 30.10 -1.49 -3.78
C GLY A 350 30.36 -1.49 -5.29
N ASP A 351 29.33 -1.72 -6.11
CA ASP A 351 29.40 -1.69 -7.58
C ASP A 351 28.68 -0.46 -8.14
N GLU A 352 29.45 0.59 -8.42
CA GLU A 352 28.91 1.85 -8.95
C GLU A 352 28.17 1.69 -10.29
N ASN A 353 28.58 0.72 -11.12
CA ASN A 353 27.92 0.50 -12.41
C ASN A 353 26.52 -0.11 -12.19
N LYS A 354 26.38 -1.05 -11.26
CA LYS A 354 25.08 -1.59 -10.88
C LYS A 354 24.19 -0.52 -10.23
N VAL A 355 24.75 0.36 -9.41
CA VAL A 355 24.01 1.50 -8.82
C VAL A 355 23.46 2.41 -9.92
N LYS A 356 24.27 2.77 -10.94
CA LYS A 356 23.82 3.58 -12.09
C LYS A 356 22.70 2.88 -12.87
N ALA A 357 22.86 1.59 -13.14
CA ALA A 357 21.85 0.80 -13.84
C ALA A 357 20.53 0.67 -13.02
N ALA A 358 20.64 0.50 -11.70
CA ALA A 358 19.49 0.47 -10.79
C ALA A 358 18.76 1.83 -10.75
N LYS A 359 19.49 2.95 -10.74
CA LYS A 359 18.88 4.29 -10.84
C LYS A 359 18.18 4.50 -12.18
N ALA A 360 18.75 3.99 -13.31
CA ALA A 360 18.08 4.02 -14.62
C ALA A 360 16.78 3.21 -14.60
N PHE A 361 16.77 2.04 -13.93
CA PHE A 361 15.57 1.24 -13.70
C PHE A 361 14.50 2.02 -12.91
N ILE A 362 14.88 2.64 -11.80
CA ILE A 362 13.95 3.44 -10.97
C ILE A 362 13.36 4.59 -11.78
N ARG A 363 14.19 5.38 -12.47
CA ARG A 363 13.70 6.49 -13.31
C ARG A 363 12.72 6.01 -14.38
N PHE A 364 13.00 4.87 -15.00
CA PHE A 364 12.11 4.32 -16.02
C PHE A 364 10.79 3.87 -15.41
N MET A 365 10.83 3.13 -14.31
CA MET A 365 9.61 2.58 -13.68
C MET A 365 8.74 3.64 -13.01
N ALA A 366 9.34 4.71 -12.47
CA ALA A 366 8.63 5.71 -11.68
C ALA A 366 8.40 7.05 -12.38
N ASN A 367 9.24 7.44 -13.37
CA ASN A 367 9.21 8.78 -13.95
C ASN A 367 8.95 8.81 -15.47
N ASP A 368 9.11 7.68 -16.19
CA ASP A 368 8.66 7.62 -17.59
C ASP A 368 7.12 7.60 -17.59
N ALA A 369 6.50 8.55 -18.27
CA ALA A 369 5.07 8.82 -18.15
C ALA A 369 4.17 7.60 -18.43
N GLU A 370 4.49 6.84 -19.50
CA GLU A 370 3.71 5.65 -19.84
C GLU A 370 4.05 4.48 -18.92
N GLN A 371 5.32 4.30 -18.59
CA GLN A 371 5.75 3.20 -17.73
C GLN A 371 5.35 3.41 -16.28
N ALA A 372 5.43 4.63 -15.74
CA ALA A 372 4.99 4.96 -14.40
C ALA A 372 3.49 4.63 -14.21
N LYS A 373 2.67 4.96 -15.20
CA LYS A 373 1.25 4.59 -15.22
C LYS A 373 1.04 3.09 -15.09
N LEU A 374 1.75 2.29 -15.91
CA LEU A 374 1.67 0.82 -15.88
C LEU A 374 2.21 0.26 -14.56
N SER A 375 3.31 0.81 -14.06
CA SER A 375 3.93 0.41 -12.81
C SER A 375 2.99 0.64 -11.62
N VAL A 376 2.32 1.80 -11.56
CA VAL A 376 1.32 2.12 -10.54
C VAL A 376 0.09 1.25 -10.68
N GLN A 377 -0.45 1.06 -11.91
CA GLN A 377 -1.59 0.15 -12.14
C GLN A 377 -1.29 -1.27 -11.65
N THR A 378 -0.04 -1.74 -11.79
CA THR A 378 0.38 -3.06 -11.31
C THR A 378 0.33 -3.16 -9.79
N THR A 379 0.48 -2.06 -9.06
CA THR A 379 0.24 -2.06 -7.60
C THR A 379 -1.24 -2.11 -7.24
N GLY A 380 -2.13 -1.60 -8.08
CA GLY A 380 -3.55 -1.37 -7.76
C GLY A 380 -3.77 -0.18 -6.80
N PHE A 381 -2.73 0.65 -6.58
CA PHE A 381 -2.75 1.78 -5.64
C PHE A 381 -2.71 3.12 -6.37
N PHE A 382 -2.42 4.20 -5.67
CA PHE A 382 -2.44 5.56 -6.19
C PHE A 382 -1.04 6.06 -6.51
N PRO A 383 -0.87 6.88 -7.56
CA PRO A 383 0.42 7.46 -7.86
C PRO A 383 0.87 8.42 -6.75
N VAL A 384 2.17 8.51 -6.58
CA VAL A 384 2.79 9.53 -5.70
C VAL A 384 3.00 10.86 -6.41
N HIS A 385 2.90 10.87 -7.74
CA HIS A 385 2.98 12.05 -8.59
C HIS A 385 1.61 12.71 -8.73
N LYS A 386 1.52 14.01 -8.43
CA LYS A 386 0.27 14.80 -8.45
C LYS A 386 -0.32 14.94 -9.85
N ASP A 387 0.54 15.03 -10.86
CA ASP A 387 0.12 15.23 -12.26
C ASP A 387 -0.28 13.93 -12.97
N LEU A 388 0.02 12.77 -12.37
CA LEU A 388 -0.37 11.46 -12.89
C LEU A 388 -1.80 11.11 -12.47
N THR A 389 -2.79 11.79 -13.05
CA THR A 389 -4.19 11.72 -12.58
C THR A 389 -5.05 10.68 -13.28
N ASP A 390 -4.64 10.18 -14.46
CA ASP A 390 -5.43 9.34 -15.36
C ASP A 390 -5.04 7.85 -15.31
N VAL A 391 -4.35 7.43 -14.25
CA VAL A 391 -3.81 6.06 -14.12
C VAL A 391 -4.86 4.98 -14.39
N TYR A 392 -6.09 5.16 -13.91
CA TYR A 392 -7.16 4.17 -14.00
C TYR A 392 -8.24 4.51 -15.04
N GLU A 393 -8.06 5.55 -15.84
CA GLU A 393 -9.03 5.93 -16.86
C GLU A 393 -9.28 4.77 -17.85
N GLY A 394 -10.55 4.47 -18.12
CA GLY A 394 -10.95 3.37 -19.00
C GLY A 394 -10.81 1.96 -18.41
N THR A 395 -10.38 1.81 -17.17
CA THR A 395 -10.37 0.51 -16.47
C THR A 395 -11.72 0.23 -15.82
N GLU A 396 -11.99 -1.04 -15.47
CA GLU A 396 -13.21 -1.43 -14.76
C GLU A 396 -13.36 -0.81 -13.37
N ASN A 397 -12.24 -0.40 -12.75
CA ASN A 397 -12.17 0.17 -11.41
C ASN A 397 -12.15 1.71 -11.39
N ALA A 398 -12.28 2.35 -12.57
CA ALA A 398 -12.10 3.79 -12.73
C ALA A 398 -12.94 4.62 -11.75
N GLU A 399 -14.23 4.27 -11.57
CA GLU A 399 -15.11 5.02 -10.67
C GLU A 399 -14.70 4.92 -9.20
N THR A 400 -14.37 3.71 -8.73
CA THR A 400 -13.88 3.52 -7.36
C THR A 400 -12.56 4.25 -7.15
N MET A 401 -11.62 4.12 -8.08
CA MET A 401 -10.32 4.78 -7.95
C MET A 401 -10.47 6.31 -7.96
N LYS A 402 -11.38 6.84 -8.79
CA LYS A 402 -11.72 8.27 -8.79
C LYS A 402 -12.30 8.71 -7.43
N LEU A 403 -13.24 7.95 -6.88
CA LEU A 403 -13.81 8.24 -5.56
C LEU A 403 -12.71 8.33 -4.49
N PHE A 404 -11.82 7.35 -4.46
CA PHE A 404 -10.71 7.36 -3.48
C PHE A 404 -9.75 8.52 -3.72
N THR A 405 -9.39 8.82 -4.96
CA THR A 405 -8.54 9.97 -5.31
C THR A 405 -9.14 11.29 -4.83
N GLU A 406 -10.45 11.49 -5.01
CA GLU A 406 -11.11 12.76 -4.68
C GLU A 406 -11.45 12.91 -3.20
N LYS A 407 -11.81 11.81 -2.51
CA LYS A 407 -12.38 11.87 -1.15
C LYS A 407 -11.46 11.35 -0.04
N PHE A 408 -10.55 10.41 -0.35
CA PHE A 408 -9.75 9.73 0.68
C PHE A 408 -8.28 10.12 0.61
N MET A 409 -7.67 10.11 -0.57
CA MET A 409 -6.25 10.45 -0.71
C MET A 409 -5.88 11.86 -0.25
N PRO A 410 -6.72 12.91 -0.36
CA PRO A 410 -6.43 14.21 0.23
C PRO A 410 -6.28 14.22 1.76
N SER A 411 -6.80 13.18 2.43
CA SER A 411 -6.67 12.98 3.88
C SER A 411 -5.48 12.08 4.26
N PHE A 412 -4.66 11.63 3.29
CA PHE A 412 -3.43 10.89 3.58
C PHE A 412 -2.50 11.78 4.39
N GLY A 413 -2.23 11.36 5.62
CA GLY A 413 -1.56 12.19 6.61
C GLY A 413 -0.08 11.90 6.74
N ASP A 414 0.40 12.08 7.95
CA ASP A 414 1.79 11.88 8.33
C ASP A 414 2.20 10.39 8.28
N TYR A 415 3.37 10.11 7.69
CA TYR A 415 3.91 8.75 7.61
C TYR A 415 4.88 8.46 8.76
N TYR A 416 4.34 8.37 9.97
CA TYR A 416 5.11 8.17 11.20
C TYR A 416 5.79 6.78 11.32
N GLN A 417 5.56 5.87 10.39
CA GLN A 417 6.13 4.51 10.40
C GLN A 417 7.66 4.48 10.14
N VAL A 418 8.24 5.62 9.80
CA VAL A 418 9.71 5.81 9.69
C VAL A 418 10.38 6.15 11.03
N THR A 419 9.62 6.27 12.11
CA THR A 419 10.16 6.52 13.45
C THR A 419 11.05 5.35 13.88
N PRO A 420 12.28 5.60 14.39
CA PRO A 420 13.16 4.54 14.88
C PRO A 420 12.45 3.60 15.87
N GLY A 421 12.82 2.32 15.86
CA GLY A 421 12.18 1.32 16.72
C GLY A 421 10.77 0.90 16.29
N TRP A 422 10.34 1.25 15.07
CA TRP A 422 9.01 1.00 14.55
C TRP A 422 8.51 -0.45 14.72
N ALA A 423 9.34 -1.45 14.43
CA ALA A 423 8.94 -2.85 14.57
C ALA A 423 8.51 -3.21 16.01
N THR A 424 9.23 -2.68 17.00
CA THR A 424 8.90 -2.86 18.42
C THR A 424 7.64 -2.07 18.79
N ALA A 425 7.55 -0.79 18.39
CA ALA A 425 6.38 0.03 18.66
C ALA A 425 5.10 -0.57 18.05
N ARG A 426 5.21 -1.11 16.85
CA ARG A 426 4.11 -1.80 16.18
C ARG A 426 3.64 -3.03 16.97
N THR A 427 4.58 -3.84 17.48
CA THR A 427 4.27 -4.98 18.34
C THR A 427 3.65 -4.56 19.67
N GLU A 428 4.19 -3.55 20.32
CA GLU A 428 3.64 -3.01 21.57
C GLU A 428 2.23 -2.42 21.40
N TRP A 429 1.89 -1.92 20.19
CA TRP A 429 0.56 -1.37 19.93
C TRP A 429 -0.54 -2.42 20.10
N TRP A 430 -0.46 -3.55 19.40
CA TRP A 430 -1.51 -4.58 19.57
C TRP A 430 -1.46 -5.27 20.93
N ASN A 431 -0.28 -5.44 21.52
CA ASN A 431 -0.15 -5.96 22.89
C ASN A 431 -0.84 -5.04 23.90
N MET A 432 -0.68 -3.72 23.76
CA MET A 432 -1.38 -2.72 24.58
C MET A 432 -2.91 -2.84 24.41
N LEU A 433 -3.40 -2.88 23.16
CA LEU A 433 -4.82 -3.03 22.88
C LEU A 433 -5.40 -4.33 23.46
N GLN A 434 -4.66 -5.45 23.39
CA GLN A 434 -5.06 -6.72 24.02
C GLN A 434 -5.22 -6.57 25.53
N ARG A 435 -4.25 -5.95 26.20
CA ARG A 435 -4.32 -5.76 27.65
C ARG A 435 -5.46 -4.84 28.06
N ILE A 436 -5.69 -3.77 27.30
CA ILE A 436 -6.85 -2.87 27.50
C ILE A 436 -8.16 -3.63 27.31
N GLY A 437 -8.31 -4.42 26.26
CA GLY A 437 -9.50 -5.25 26.02
C GLY A 437 -9.75 -6.31 27.09
N GLN A 438 -8.72 -6.74 27.81
CA GLN A 438 -8.79 -7.66 28.95
C GLN A 438 -9.04 -6.95 30.29
N GLY A 439 -9.31 -5.66 30.30
CA GLY A 439 -9.60 -4.85 31.47
C GLY A 439 -8.39 -4.16 32.10
N GLY A 440 -7.29 -4.05 31.37
CA GLY A 440 -6.12 -3.25 31.76
C GLY A 440 -6.47 -1.76 31.86
N ASP A 441 -5.81 -1.05 32.78
CA ASP A 441 -5.99 0.39 32.95
C ASP A 441 -5.40 1.15 31.76
N VAL A 442 -6.22 1.87 31.03
CA VAL A 442 -5.85 2.55 29.77
C VAL A 442 -4.64 3.43 29.94
N LYS A 443 -4.57 4.22 31.01
CA LYS A 443 -3.48 5.16 31.22
C LYS A 443 -2.15 4.45 31.51
N THR A 444 -2.21 3.40 32.33
CA THR A 444 -1.04 2.55 32.62
C THR A 444 -0.51 1.88 31.36
N GLU A 445 -1.41 1.39 30.51
CA GLU A 445 -1.04 0.71 29.27
C GLU A 445 -0.44 1.66 28.22
N LEU A 446 -0.97 2.88 28.09
CA LEU A 446 -0.40 3.93 27.24
C LEU A 446 1.02 4.32 27.70
N THR A 447 1.22 4.53 29.01
CA THR A 447 2.53 4.84 29.58
C THR A 447 3.53 3.70 29.34
N THR A 448 3.09 2.44 29.49
CA THR A 448 3.91 1.24 29.21
C THR A 448 4.31 1.17 27.75
N PHE A 449 3.36 1.34 26.84
CA PHE A 449 3.61 1.40 25.41
C PHE A 449 4.68 2.44 25.08
N GLN A 450 4.44 3.68 25.49
CA GLN A 450 5.34 4.80 25.15
C GLN A 450 6.76 4.61 25.70
N THR A 451 6.86 4.06 26.93
CA THR A 451 8.15 3.74 27.52
C THR A 451 8.93 2.70 26.70
N ASN A 452 8.27 1.60 26.33
CA ASN A 452 8.90 0.52 25.58
C ASN A 452 9.26 0.96 24.14
N ALA A 453 8.34 1.64 23.46
CA ALA A 453 8.55 2.13 22.11
C ALA A 453 9.70 3.16 22.05
N ASN A 454 9.76 4.11 23.00
CA ASN A 454 10.84 5.09 23.07
C ASN A 454 12.18 4.50 23.54
N ALA A 455 12.17 3.39 24.26
CA ALA A 455 13.40 2.65 24.55
C ALA A 455 13.96 2.01 23.27
N ALA A 456 13.09 1.42 22.45
CA ALA A 456 13.48 0.83 21.18
C ALA A 456 13.93 1.87 20.14
N ALA A 457 13.37 3.09 20.18
CA ALA A 457 13.79 4.18 19.30
C ALA A 457 15.22 4.70 19.57
N LYS A 458 15.75 4.41 20.77
CA LYS A 458 17.10 4.82 21.19
C LYS A 458 18.15 3.71 21.11
N ALA A 459 17.72 2.47 20.80
CA ALA A 459 18.60 1.31 20.70
C ALA A 459 19.26 1.21 19.33
#